data_3c555774df139024cae751d7727b5782
#
_entry.id   3c555774df139024cae751d7727b5782
#
_cell.length_a   1.000
_cell.length_b   1.000
_cell.length_c   1.000
_cell.angle_alpha   90.00
_cell.angle_beta   90.00
_cell.angle_gamma   90.00
#
_symmetry.space_group_name_H-M   'P 1'
#
loop_
_entity.id
_entity.type
_entity.pdbx_description
1 polymer ?
#
loop_
_entity_poly.entity_id
_entity_poly.type
_entity_poly.pdbx_seq_one_letter_code
_entity_poly.pdbx_strand_id
1 'polypeptide(L)'
;MKKFIYTCIFTIFATALMACVPFPYAQAAENTPTSAGVVRTAGGSLNVRAAPSTSSGVVSSLGNRSHVSIVEPVGNFYKVLYDAQKVGYCHKNYVDVLEGSRGAYVNTASTALNVRSGPSTSYGVVNSLYKGENVVILSTHGGFYKILYRGAKLGYASTTYIKLSGSSQSNSNGYTAVYFSIPDYKQYDSRWSGVRLGSSSKTIYQAGCLTTAIAMERSYVFGYTVTPAVVARNSSYTSGGAIYWPTEYAFITGSDYLSRIYSLLKQGKTVIVGSKNSYGGQHWVIVTGFTPNGNLSPDDFAVNDPGSSSRKTLSAFFVAYPNFYKVAYRK
;
A
#
# COMPACT_ATOMS: atom_id res chain seq x y z
N MET A 1 -63.30 50.45 2.42
CA MET A 1 -62.79 49.25 1.77
C MET A 1 -61.30 49.41 1.59
N LYS A 2 -60.49 48.82 2.49
CA LYS A 2 -59.02 48.86 2.41
C LYS A 2 -58.57 47.49 1.89
N LYS A 3 -57.95 47.46 0.70
CA LYS A 3 -57.32 46.28 0.12
C LYS A 3 -55.97 46.08 0.73
N PHE A 4 -55.75 44.97 1.42
CA PHE A 4 -54.43 44.51 1.83
C PHE A 4 -53.77 43.76 0.66
N ILE A 5 -52.61 44.23 0.20
CA ILE A 5 -51.76 43.57 -0.77
C ILE A 5 -50.75 42.77 0.04
N TYR A 6 -50.80 41.43 -0.08
CA TYR A 6 -49.77 40.54 0.46
C TYR A 6 -48.67 40.40 -0.57
N THR A 7 -47.49 40.92 -0.24
CA THR A 7 -46.25 40.72 -1.02
C THR A 7 -45.66 39.38 -0.58
N CYS A 8 -45.73 38.38 -1.43
CA CYS A 8 -44.99 37.10 -1.26
C CYS A 8 -43.49 37.35 -1.59
N ILE A 9 -42.65 37.32 -0.55
CA ILE A 9 -41.18 37.26 -0.74
C ILE A 9 -40.84 35.81 -1.02
N PHE A 10 -40.53 35.49 -2.30
CA PHE A 10 -39.91 34.21 -2.67
C PHE A 10 -38.43 34.24 -2.29
N THR A 11 -38.07 33.55 -1.20
CA THR A 11 -36.67 33.27 -0.87
C THR A 11 -36.20 32.13 -1.75
N ILE A 12 -35.39 32.44 -2.76
CA ILE A 12 -34.75 31.44 -3.60
C ILE A 12 -33.62 30.82 -2.78
N PHE A 13 -33.83 29.60 -2.26
CA PHE A 13 -32.74 28.76 -1.78
C PHE A 13 -31.95 28.25 -2.99
N ALA A 14 -30.81 28.86 -3.26
CA ALA A 14 -29.83 28.32 -4.17
C ALA A 14 -29.23 27.05 -3.54
N THR A 15 -29.79 25.88 -3.88
CA THR A 15 -29.14 24.60 -3.64
C THR A 15 -27.92 24.53 -4.53
N ALA A 16 -26.74 24.79 -3.95
CA ALA A 16 -25.48 24.48 -4.59
C ALA A 16 -25.43 22.95 -4.85
N LEU A 17 -25.76 22.57 -6.06
CA LEU A 17 -25.55 21.22 -6.56
C LEU A 17 -24.02 21.04 -6.62
N MET A 18 -23.43 20.49 -5.54
CA MET A 18 -22.03 20.08 -5.51
C MET A 18 -21.94 18.92 -6.52
N ALA A 19 -21.54 19.24 -7.76
CA ALA A 19 -21.22 18.24 -8.76
C ALA A 19 -20.16 17.33 -8.14
N CYS A 20 -20.55 16.11 -7.84
CA CYS A 20 -19.64 15.03 -7.46
C CYS A 20 -18.85 14.75 -8.75
N VAL A 21 -17.70 15.45 -8.93
CA VAL A 21 -16.76 15.11 -9.95
C VAL A 21 -16.30 13.70 -9.60
N PRO A 22 -16.55 12.69 -10.44
CA PRO A 22 -15.96 11.38 -10.20
C PRO A 22 -14.46 11.59 -10.29
N PHE A 23 -13.76 11.53 -9.14
CA PHE A 23 -12.30 11.39 -9.17
C PHE A 23 -12.02 10.18 -10.08
N PRO A 24 -11.15 10.32 -11.10
CA PRO A 24 -10.78 9.18 -11.88
C PRO A 24 -10.18 8.19 -10.89
N TYR A 25 -10.87 7.07 -10.68
CA TYR A 25 -10.24 5.91 -10.08
C TYR A 25 -8.95 5.73 -10.86
N ALA A 26 -7.81 5.92 -10.20
CA ALA A 26 -6.54 5.68 -10.81
C ALA A 26 -6.59 4.24 -11.30
N GLN A 27 -6.90 4.08 -12.58
CA GLN A 27 -6.68 2.85 -13.29
C GLN A 27 -5.27 2.47 -12.90
N ALA A 28 -5.03 1.24 -12.46
CA ALA A 28 -3.69 0.79 -12.12
C ALA A 28 -2.85 1.00 -13.37
N ALA A 29 -2.36 2.23 -13.54
CA ALA A 29 -1.39 2.57 -14.57
C ALA A 29 -0.26 1.62 -14.29
N GLU A 30 0.11 0.85 -15.28
CA GLU A 30 1.24 -0.07 -15.19
C GLU A 30 2.36 0.70 -14.51
N ASN A 31 2.73 0.29 -13.29
CA ASN A 31 3.82 0.92 -12.55
C ASN A 31 5.15 0.54 -13.22
N THR A 32 5.23 0.83 -14.51
CA THR A 32 6.42 0.56 -15.32
C THR A 32 7.41 1.68 -15.10
N PRO A 33 8.53 1.44 -14.40
CA PRO A 33 9.52 2.48 -14.17
C PRO A 33 10.16 2.95 -15.47
N THR A 34 10.36 4.24 -15.56
CA THR A 34 11.08 4.89 -16.68
C THR A 34 12.57 5.00 -16.44
N SER A 35 12.98 5.02 -15.16
CA SER A 35 14.38 5.11 -14.73
C SER A 35 14.57 4.55 -13.33
N ALA A 36 15.78 4.54 -12.83
CA ALA A 36 16.09 4.30 -11.43
C ALA A 36 16.59 5.57 -10.74
N GLY A 37 16.52 5.59 -9.41
CA GLY A 37 17.02 6.68 -8.60
C GLY A 37 17.79 6.19 -7.38
N VAL A 38 18.65 7.05 -6.87
CA VAL A 38 19.40 6.86 -5.63
C VAL A 38 18.99 7.93 -4.63
N VAL A 39 18.61 7.51 -3.44
CA VAL A 39 18.28 8.41 -2.33
C VAL A 39 19.54 9.15 -1.88
N ARG A 40 19.47 10.47 -1.82
CA ARG A 40 20.53 11.35 -1.32
C ARG A 40 19.99 12.23 -0.18
N THR A 41 20.43 11.92 1.03
CA THR A 41 20.15 12.71 2.22
C THR A 41 21.46 13.09 2.89
N ALA A 42 21.53 14.26 3.49
CA ALA A 42 22.73 14.72 4.22
C ALA A 42 22.93 14.01 5.57
N GLY A 43 21.97 13.17 5.94
CA GLY A 43 21.87 12.38 7.17
C GLY A 43 20.41 12.00 7.38
N GLY A 44 20.12 10.95 8.10
CA GLY A 44 18.77 10.46 8.30
C GLY A 44 18.19 9.74 7.07
N SER A 45 16.88 9.61 7.03
CA SER A 45 16.14 8.84 6.00
C SER A 45 15.18 9.72 5.22
N LEU A 46 14.95 9.38 3.96
CA LEU A 46 13.93 9.96 3.11
C LEU A 46 12.57 9.31 3.40
N ASN A 47 11.57 10.10 3.74
CA ASN A 47 10.21 9.62 3.91
C ASN A 47 9.61 9.17 2.57
N VAL A 48 9.06 7.96 2.54
CA VAL A 48 8.16 7.50 1.48
C VAL A 48 6.74 7.76 1.93
N ARG A 49 5.95 8.44 1.11
CA ARG A 49 4.61 8.90 1.45
C ARG A 49 3.53 8.19 0.64
N ALA A 50 2.32 8.13 1.20
CA ALA A 50 1.16 7.51 0.55
C ALA A 50 0.65 8.32 -0.65
N ALA A 51 0.88 9.65 -0.68
CA ALA A 51 0.50 10.56 -1.77
C ALA A 51 1.59 11.63 -1.99
N PRO A 52 1.60 12.34 -3.15
CA PRO A 52 2.63 13.31 -3.51
C PRO A 52 2.49 14.65 -2.77
N SER A 53 2.46 14.60 -1.44
CA SER A 53 2.34 15.77 -0.56
C SER A 53 3.15 15.58 0.71
N THR A 54 3.73 16.67 1.23
CA THR A 54 4.42 16.68 2.52
C THR A 54 3.48 16.49 3.72
N SER A 55 2.19 16.76 3.55
CA SER A 55 1.13 16.49 4.54
C SER A 55 0.62 15.06 4.52
N SER A 56 0.93 14.28 3.47
CA SER A 56 0.51 12.87 3.36
C SER A 56 1.24 11.99 4.37
N GLY A 57 0.55 10.93 4.82
CA GLY A 57 1.10 9.94 5.75
C GLY A 57 2.38 9.30 5.24
N VAL A 58 3.35 9.09 6.14
CA VAL A 58 4.59 8.35 5.85
C VAL A 58 4.30 6.86 5.91
N VAL A 59 4.55 6.15 4.81
CA VAL A 59 4.33 4.69 4.68
C VAL A 59 5.62 3.88 4.84
N SER A 60 6.77 4.52 4.63
CA SER A 60 8.10 3.92 4.82
C SER A 60 9.16 5.00 4.92
N SER A 61 10.40 4.60 5.19
CA SER A 61 11.57 5.47 5.10
C SER A 61 12.73 4.75 4.42
N LEU A 62 13.50 5.48 3.62
CA LEU A 62 14.63 4.97 2.86
C LEU A 62 15.90 5.67 3.33
N GLY A 63 16.88 4.88 3.73
CA GLY A 63 18.20 5.40 4.11
C GLY A 63 18.93 6.06 2.93
N ASN A 64 19.93 6.89 3.26
CA ASN A 64 20.82 7.45 2.25
C ASN A 64 21.43 6.33 1.38
N ARG A 65 21.51 6.55 0.07
CA ARG A 65 21.99 5.61 -0.95
C ARG A 65 21.07 4.39 -1.19
N SER A 66 19.85 4.36 -0.65
CA SER A 66 18.84 3.39 -1.08
C SER A 66 18.49 3.57 -2.55
N HIS A 67 18.15 2.47 -3.23
CA HIS A 67 17.76 2.51 -4.63
C HIS A 67 16.22 2.45 -4.75
N VAL A 68 15.68 3.22 -5.67
CA VAL A 68 14.25 3.22 -6.02
C VAL A 68 14.11 3.11 -7.54
N SER A 69 12.97 2.61 -7.98
CA SER A 69 12.59 2.62 -9.40
C SER A 69 11.58 3.75 -9.60
N ILE A 70 11.90 4.70 -10.46
CA ILE A 70 11.06 5.88 -10.73
C ILE A 70 10.03 5.52 -11.79
N VAL A 71 8.76 5.63 -11.46
CA VAL A 71 7.62 5.41 -12.37
C VAL A 71 7.33 6.68 -13.15
N GLU A 72 7.08 7.77 -12.44
CA GLU A 72 6.72 9.06 -13.03
C GLU A 72 6.98 10.24 -12.08
N PRO A 73 7.20 11.44 -12.59
CA PRO A 73 7.19 12.66 -11.80
C PRO A 73 5.74 13.11 -11.50
N VAL A 74 5.45 13.47 -10.22
CA VAL A 74 4.15 14.00 -9.81
C VAL A 74 4.38 15.25 -8.94
N GLY A 75 4.22 16.43 -9.52
CA GLY A 75 4.53 17.70 -8.85
C GLY A 75 5.99 17.71 -8.35
N ASN A 76 6.19 17.97 -7.06
CA ASN A 76 7.51 17.97 -6.42
C ASN A 76 7.96 16.56 -5.96
N PHE A 77 7.26 15.52 -6.36
CA PHE A 77 7.54 14.13 -5.97
C PHE A 77 7.80 13.26 -7.18
N TYR A 78 8.49 12.14 -6.94
CA TYR A 78 8.49 10.98 -7.81
C TYR A 78 7.56 9.92 -7.23
N LYS A 79 6.70 9.33 -8.06
CA LYS A 79 6.07 8.05 -7.79
C LYS A 79 7.15 6.99 -7.98
N VAL A 80 7.40 6.18 -6.97
CA VAL A 80 8.49 5.21 -6.96
C VAL A 80 8.03 3.82 -6.57
N LEU A 81 8.74 2.81 -7.07
CA LEU A 81 8.74 1.47 -6.51
C LEU A 81 9.95 1.31 -5.60
N TYR A 82 9.72 0.78 -4.42
CA TYR A 82 10.73 0.51 -3.41
C TYR A 82 10.44 -0.84 -2.74
N ASP A 83 11.40 -1.37 -1.99
CA ASP A 83 11.22 -2.57 -1.16
C ASP A 83 10.48 -3.69 -1.90
N ALA A 84 11.06 -4.12 -3.02
CA ALA A 84 10.58 -5.18 -3.91
C ALA A 84 9.17 -4.95 -4.51
N GLN A 85 8.81 -3.76 -4.95
CA GLN A 85 7.59 -3.39 -5.69
C GLN A 85 6.52 -2.60 -4.92
N LYS A 86 6.75 -2.19 -3.68
CA LYS A 86 5.84 -1.29 -3.00
C LYS A 86 5.81 0.07 -3.70
N VAL A 87 4.62 0.65 -3.84
CA VAL A 87 4.44 1.98 -4.44
C VAL A 87 4.43 3.05 -3.37
N GLY A 88 5.06 4.18 -3.63
CA GLY A 88 5.03 5.36 -2.75
C GLY A 88 5.55 6.61 -3.45
N TYR A 89 5.63 7.70 -2.70
CA TYR A 89 6.06 9.00 -3.22
C TYR A 89 7.24 9.53 -2.44
N CYS A 90 8.32 9.87 -3.15
CA CYS A 90 9.54 10.47 -2.62
C CYS A 90 9.72 11.88 -3.16
N HIS A 91 10.11 12.82 -2.30
CA HIS A 91 10.35 14.20 -2.75
C HIS A 91 11.59 14.27 -3.66
N LYS A 92 11.46 14.94 -4.80
CA LYS A 92 12.46 15.00 -5.88
C LYS A 92 13.83 15.47 -5.43
N ASN A 93 13.90 16.42 -4.50
CA ASN A 93 15.16 16.99 -4.03
C ASN A 93 16.09 15.98 -3.34
N TYR A 94 15.58 14.79 -3.00
CA TYR A 94 16.32 13.76 -2.29
C TYR A 94 16.49 12.48 -3.11
N VAL A 95 16.25 12.54 -4.43
CA VAL A 95 16.40 11.39 -5.33
C VAL A 95 17.21 11.82 -6.55
N ASP A 96 18.41 11.29 -6.68
CA ASP A 96 19.21 11.44 -7.90
C ASP A 96 18.74 10.44 -8.94
N VAL A 97 18.32 10.95 -10.10
CA VAL A 97 17.87 10.12 -11.22
C VAL A 97 19.09 9.56 -11.96
N LEU A 98 19.06 8.27 -12.22
CA LEU A 98 20.07 7.57 -13.05
C LEU A 98 19.48 7.33 -14.43
N GLU A 99 19.70 8.29 -15.33
CA GLU A 99 19.20 8.22 -16.71
C GLU A 99 19.69 6.98 -17.43
N GLY A 100 18.82 6.39 -18.27
CA GLY A 100 19.13 5.18 -19.06
C GLY A 100 19.26 3.90 -18.24
N SER A 101 19.13 3.96 -16.92
CA SER A 101 19.15 2.79 -16.04
C SER A 101 17.76 2.22 -15.79
N ARG A 102 17.70 1.02 -15.25
CA ARG A 102 16.44 0.37 -14.87
C ARG A 102 16.50 -0.14 -13.44
N GLY A 103 15.47 0.17 -12.67
CA GLY A 103 15.29 -0.41 -11.34
C GLY A 103 14.94 -1.89 -11.42
N ALA A 104 15.48 -2.67 -10.51
CA ALA A 104 15.27 -4.10 -10.42
C ALA A 104 15.43 -4.59 -8.98
N TYR A 105 15.11 -5.84 -8.73
CA TYR A 105 15.30 -6.47 -7.42
C TYR A 105 15.73 -7.93 -7.58
N VAL A 106 16.38 -8.44 -6.54
CA VAL A 106 16.83 -9.84 -6.47
C VAL A 106 15.63 -10.77 -6.23
N ASN A 107 15.48 -11.79 -7.07
CA ASN A 107 14.40 -12.77 -7.02
C ASN A 107 14.94 -14.21 -7.01
N THR A 108 15.70 -14.55 -5.97
CA THR A 108 16.13 -15.93 -5.70
C THR A 108 15.08 -16.69 -4.90
N ALA A 109 15.05 -18.01 -5.00
CA ALA A 109 14.13 -18.83 -4.20
C ALA A 109 14.50 -18.82 -2.71
N SER A 110 15.72 -19.25 -2.36
CA SER A 110 16.18 -19.43 -0.98
C SER A 110 17.63 -19.06 -0.73
N THR A 111 18.45 -18.95 -1.78
CA THR A 111 19.89 -18.66 -1.65
C THR A 111 20.21 -17.22 -1.99
N ALA A 112 21.31 -16.70 -1.47
CA ALA A 112 21.81 -15.39 -1.86
C ALA A 112 22.30 -15.41 -3.32
N LEU A 113 22.10 -14.28 -4.02
CA LEU A 113 22.61 -14.05 -5.37
C LEU A 113 24.06 -13.59 -5.31
N ASN A 114 24.96 -14.33 -5.93
CA ASN A 114 26.35 -13.93 -6.05
C ASN A 114 26.50 -12.72 -6.97
N VAL A 115 27.18 -11.69 -6.50
CA VAL A 115 27.68 -10.59 -7.30
C VAL A 115 29.15 -10.82 -7.61
N ARG A 116 29.53 -10.71 -8.87
CA ARG A 116 30.86 -11.05 -9.38
C ARG A 116 31.61 -9.82 -9.89
N SER A 117 32.93 -9.93 -9.99
CA SER A 117 33.80 -8.88 -10.55
C SER A 117 33.67 -8.73 -12.06
N GLY A 118 33.10 -9.71 -12.76
CA GLY A 118 32.89 -9.69 -14.22
C GLY A 118 31.69 -10.53 -14.67
N PRO A 119 31.29 -10.43 -15.95
CA PRO A 119 30.05 -10.96 -16.49
C PRO A 119 30.11 -12.45 -16.85
N SER A 120 30.64 -13.30 -15.98
CA SER A 120 30.68 -14.76 -16.14
C SER A 120 30.79 -15.44 -14.78
N THR A 121 30.42 -16.72 -14.71
CA THR A 121 30.60 -17.56 -13.52
C THR A 121 32.07 -17.84 -13.19
N SER A 122 33.00 -17.64 -14.12
CA SER A 122 34.42 -17.77 -13.91
C SER A 122 35.05 -16.60 -13.11
N TYR A 123 34.36 -15.46 -13.02
CA TYR A 123 34.83 -14.33 -12.23
C TYR A 123 34.55 -14.54 -10.75
N GLY A 124 35.48 -14.03 -9.90
CA GLY A 124 35.36 -14.13 -8.46
C GLY A 124 34.10 -13.44 -7.90
N VAL A 125 33.55 -14.03 -6.85
CA VAL A 125 32.42 -13.45 -6.10
C VAL A 125 32.94 -12.31 -5.24
N VAL A 126 32.41 -11.11 -5.41
CA VAL A 126 32.77 -9.90 -4.67
C VAL A 126 31.74 -9.52 -3.60
N ASN A 127 30.49 -10.03 -3.72
CA ASN A 127 29.42 -9.82 -2.74
C ASN A 127 28.30 -10.84 -2.95
N SER A 128 27.31 -10.82 -2.02
CA SER A 128 26.08 -11.58 -2.12
C SER A 128 24.90 -10.69 -1.79
N LEU A 129 23.79 -10.82 -2.54
CA LEU A 129 22.55 -10.09 -2.35
C LEU A 129 21.43 -11.06 -1.99
N TYR A 130 20.51 -10.62 -1.14
CA TYR A 130 19.38 -11.42 -0.70
C TYR A 130 18.10 -11.11 -1.47
N LYS A 131 17.15 -12.05 -1.45
CA LYS A 131 15.83 -11.88 -2.07
C LYS A 131 15.18 -10.56 -1.62
N GLY A 132 14.67 -9.80 -2.59
CA GLY A 132 14.00 -8.51 -2.36
C GLY A 132 14.94 -7.31 -2.34
N GLU A 133 16.26 -7.49 -2.28
CA GLU A 133 17.18 -6.33 -2.34
C GLU A 133 17.04 -5.63 -3.70
N ASN A 134 16.84 -4.31 -3.65
CA ASN A 134 16.78 -3.48 -4.84
C ASN A 134 18.17 -3.25 -5.43
N VAL A 135 18.23 -3.29 -6.73
CA VAL A 135 19.43 -3.02 -7.53
C VAL A 135 19.07 -2.11 -8.71
N VAL A 136 20.07 -1.45 -9.27
CA VAL A 136 19.91 -0.70 -10.53
C VAL A 136 20.69 -1.42 -11.62
N ILE A 137 20.04 -1.74 -12.72
CA ILE A 137 20.65 -2.30 -13.92
C ILE A 137 21.23 -1.14 -14.75
N LEU A 138 22.53 -1.18 -14.96
CA LEU A 138 23.26 -0.18 -15.76
C LEU A 138 23.45 -0.65 -17.21
N SER A 139 23.71 -1.95 -17.42
CA SER A 139 23.90 -2.54 -18.73
C SER A 139 23.74 -4.06 -18.69
N THR A 140 23.59 -4.67 -19.89
CA THR A 140 23.48 -6.13 -20.06
C THR A 140 24.72 -6.68 -20.76
N HIS A 141 25.25 -7.77 -20.26
CA HIS A 141 26.43 -8.45 -20.78
C HIS A 141 26.15 -9.96 -20.83
N GLY A 142 25.62 -10.44 -21.97
CA GLY A 142 25.21 -11.84 -22.09
C GLY A 142 24.16 -12.22 -21.04
N GLY A 143 24.43 -13.27 -20.25
CA GLY A 143 23.58 -13.73 -19.15
C GLY A 143 23.74 -12.96 -17.84
N PHE A 144 24.43 -11.79 -17.85
CA PHE A 144 24.68 -11.00 -16.66
C PHE A 144 24.27 -9.54 -16.84
N TYR A 145 23.78 -8.92 -15.76
CA TYR A 145 23.60 -7.48 -15.64
C TYR A 145 24.79 -6.88 -14.90
N LYS A 146 25.32 -5.74 -15.40
CA LYS A 146 26.12 -4.83 -14.59
C LYS A 146 25.17 -4.07 -13.71
N ILE A 147 25.34 -4.19 -12.39
CA ILE A 147 24.41 -3.62 -11.41
C ILE A 147 25.11 -2.66 -10.46
N LEU A 148 24.34 -1.65 -10.01
CA LEU A 148 24.64 -0.83 -8.85
C LEU A 148 23.81 -1.37 -7.68
N TYR A 149 24.44 -1.59 -6.52
CA TYR A 149 23.80 -2.16 -5.33
C TYR A 149 24.37 -1.58 -4.05
N ARG A 150 23.59 -1.62 -2.97
CA ARG A 150 23.97 -1.17 -1.63
C ARG A 150 24.76 0.14 -1.66
N GLY A 151 24.14 1.19 -2.20
CA GLY A 151 24.74 2.50 -2.35
C GLY A 151 25.46 2.69 -3.69
N ALA A 152 26.78 2.61 -3.72
CA ALA A 152 27.58 2.88 -4.92
C ALA A 152 28.44 1.69 -5.37
N LYS A 153 28.15 0.48 -4.88
CA LYS A 153 28.92 -0.70 -5.25
C LYS A 153 28.50 -1.19 -6.63
N LEU A 154 29.49 -1.57 -7.44
CA LEU A 154 29.30 -2.10 -8.78
C LEU A 154 29.72 -3.57 -8.84
N GLY A 155 29.03 -4.34 -9.67
CA GLY A 155 29.36 -5.72 -9.93
C GLY A 155 28.44 -6.33 -10.99
N TYR A 156 28.56 -7.63 -11.20
CA TYR A 156 27.80 -8.37 -12.19
C TYR A 156 26.99 -9.48 -11.51
N ALA A 157 25.72 -9.59 -11.87
CA ALA A 157 24.84 -10.62 -11.34
C ALA A 157 24.03 -11.26 -12.48
N SER A 158 23.72 -12.55 -12.33
CA SER A 158 22.99 -13.31 -13.34
C SER A 158 21.61 -12.72 -13.59
N THR A 159 21.26 -12.57 -14.86
CA THR A 159 19.93 -12.08 -15.29
C THR A 159 18.80 -12.98 -14.82
N THR A 160 19.06 -14.28 -14.63
CA THR A 160 18.08 -15.28 -14.16
C THR A 160 17.45 -14.93 -12.81
N TYR A 161 18.24 -14.30 -11.93
CA TYR A 161 17.84 -14.03 -10.55
C TYR A 161 17.55 -12.54 -10.27
N ILE A 162 17.45 -11.74 -11.31
CA ILE A 162 17.08 -10.33 -11.21
C ILE A 162 15.79 -10.08 -12.00
N LYS A 163 14.80 -9.48 -11.35
CA LYS A 163 13.56 -9.06 -11.96
C LYS A 163 13.50 -7.55 -12.09
N LEU A 164 13.06 -7.07 -13.24
CA LEU A 164 12.79 -5.64 -13.43
C LEU A 164 11.67 -5.19 -12.51
N SER A 165 11.86 -4.05 -11.86
CA SER A 165 10.79 -3.40 -11.11
C SER A 165 9.66 -3.00 -12.06
N GLY A 166 8.40 -3.08 -11.59
CA GLY A 166 7.23 -2.77 -12.42
C GLY A 166 6.91 -3.80 -13.51
N SER A 167 7.76 -4.82 -13.72
CA SER A 167 7.35 -5.95 -14.56
C SER A 167 6.21 -6.68 -13.85
N SER A 168 5.05 -6.74 -14.49
CA SER A 168 3.94 -7.55 -14.01
C SER A 168 4.41 -8.99 -13.88
N GLN A 169 4.58 -9.49 -12.64
CA GLN A 169 4.77 -10.91 -12.43
C GLN A 169 3.42 -11.58 -12.64
N SER A 170 3.17 -12.07 -13.84
CA SER A 170 2.15 -13.11 -14.01
C SER A 170 2.78 -14.46 -13.67
N ASN A 171 2.14 -15.23 -12.80
CA ASN A 171 2.46 -16.65 -12.66
C ASN A 171 1.86 -17.45 -13.83
N SER A 172 2.15 -18.75 -13.87
CA SER A 172 1.57 -19.68 -14.89
C SER A 172 0.03 -19.66 -14.93
N ASN A 173 -0.63 -19.13 -13.91
CA ASN A 173 -2.09 -19.02 -13.79
C ASN A 173 -2.62 -17.61 -14.15
N GLY A 174 -1.79 -16.72 -14.72
CA GLY A 174 -2.20 -15.39 -15.20
C GLY A 174 -2.39 -14.32 -14.11
N TYR A 175 -2.07 -14.60 -12.84
CA TYR A 175 -2.14 -13.61 -11.77
C TYR A 175 -0.97 -12.62 -11.87
N THR A 176 -1.26 -11.31 -11.74
CA THR A 176 -0.27 -10.22 -11.73
C THR A 176 -0.21 -9.56 -10.37
N ALA A 177 0.96 -9.10 -9.96
CA ALA A 177 1.14 -8.40 -8.70
C ALA A 177 0.36 -7.08 -8.65
N VAL A 178 -0.14 -6.72 -7.46
CA VAL A 178 -0.83 -5.46 -7.16
C VAL A 178 -0.31 -4.92 -5.84
N TYR A 179 -0.05 -3.61 -5.75
CA TYR A 179 0.46 -2.98 -4.54
C TYR A 179 -0.21 -1.63 -4.28
N PHE A 180 -0.60 -1.40 -3.03
CA PHE A 180 -1.15 -0.14 -2.55
C PHE A 180 -0.28 0.43 -1.42
N SER A 181 0.08 1.70 -1.50
CA SER A 181 0.81 2.41 -0.44
C SER A 181 -0.14 2.86 0.67
N ILE A 182 -0.82 1.91 1.31
CA ILE A 182 -1.74 2.18 2.41
C ILE A 182 -0.92 2.39 3.69
N PRO A 183 -1.13 3.50 4.45
CA PRO A 183 -0.42 3.72 5.71
C PRO A 183 -0.72 2.61 6.73
N ASP A 184 0.25 2.27 7.58
CA ASP A 184 0.11 1.21 8.59
C ASP A 184 -0.17 1.83 9.98
N TYR A 185 -1.45 2.01 10.32
CA TYR A 185 -1.88 2.51 11.63
C TYR A 185 -2.15 1.36 12.60
N LYS A 186 -1.76 1.57 13.87
CA LYS A 186 -2.01 0.63 14.94
C LYS A 186 -3.09 1.15 15.89
N GLN A 187 -4.08 0.30 16.25
CA GLN A 187 -5.13 0.68 17.20
C GLN A 187 -4.58 0.97 18.61
N TYR A 188 -3.37 0.48 18.92
CA TYR A 188 -2.70 0.71 20.19
C TYR A 188 -1.75 1.93 20.21
N ASP A 189 -1.67 2.71 19.12
CA ASP A 189 -0.87 3.93 19.05
C ASP A 189 -1.42 4.98 20.03
N SER A 190 -0.56 5.50 20.91
CA SER A 190 -0.92 6.42 21.99
C SER A 190 -1.62 7.70 21.50
N ARG A 191 -1.40 8.11 20.26
CA ARG A 191 -2.03 9.30 19.65
C ARG A 191 -3.55 9.18 19.56
N TRP A 192 -4.12 7.96 19.55
CA TRP A 192 -5.58 7.75 19.42
C TRP A 192 -6.13 6.56 20.18
N SER A 193 -5.31 5.69 20.76
CA SER A 193 -5.75 4.46 21.42
C SER A 193 -6.76 4.68 22.52
N GLY A 194 -6.68 5.80 23.25
CA GLY A 194 -7.58 6.19 24.33
C GLY A 194 -8.93 6.81 23.88
N VAL A 195 -9.10 7.10 22.58
CA VAL A 195 -10.33 7.72 22.06
C VAL A 195 -11.49 6.72 22.15
N ARG A 196 -12.63 7.15 22.72
CA ARG A 196 -13.85 6.34 22.86
C ARG A 196 -14.56 6.15 21.54
N LEU A 197 -15.18 4.97 21.38
CA LEU A 197 -15.98 4.60 20.21
C LEU A 197 -17.45 4.96 20.45
N GLY A 198 -17.86 6.14 20.02
CA GLY A 198 -19.19 6.69 20.25
C GLY A 198 -19.52 6.80 21.74
N SER A 199 -20.73 6.43 22.12
CA SER A 199 -21.19 6.40 23.52
C SER A 199 -20.78 5.13 24.29
N SER A 200 -20.12 4.16 23.63
CA SER A 200 -19.71 2.92 24.28
C SER A 200 -18.60 3.16 25.34
N SER A 201 -18.42 2.19 26.25
CA SER A 201 -17.29 2.22 27.19
C SER A 201 -15.97 1.80 26.54
N LYS A 202 -15.98 1.35 25.27
CA LYS A 202 -14.79 0.86 24.56
C LYS A 202 -14.01 2.00 23.92
N THR A 203 -12.69 1.81 23.88
CA THR A 203 -11.76 2.72 23.19
C THR A 203 -11.25 2.09 21.88
N ILE A 204 -10.55 2.90 21.06
CA ILE A 204 -9.87 2.40 19.86
C ILE A 204 -8.92 1.26 20.21
N TYR A 205 -8.18 1.36 21.31
CA TYR A 205 -7.32 0.28 21.79
C TYR A 205 -8.07 -1.05 21.94
N GLN A 206 -9.26 -1.00 22.54
CA GLN A 206 -10.01 -2.21 22.93
C GLN A 206 -10.83 -2.83 21.81
N ALA A 207 -11.40 -2.00 20.90
CA ALA A 207 -12.34 -2.48 19.89
C ALA A 207 -12.22 -1.73 18.53
N GLY A 208 -11.15 -0.97 18.32
CA GLY A 208 -10.99 -0.06 17.18
C GLY A 208 -10.33 -0.67 15.93
N CYS A 209 -10.21 -1.99 15.81
CA CYS A 209 -9.54 -2.60 14.63
C CYS A 209 -10.19 -2.16 13.31
N LEU A 210 -11.52 -2.22 13.19
CA LEU A 210 -12.23 -1.79 11.98
C LEU A 210 -12.16 -0.26 11.79
N THR A 211 -12.30 0.52 12.86
CA THR A 211 -12.13 1.99 12.83
C THR A 211 -10.73 2.36 12.28
N THR A 212 -9.70 1.64 12.72
CA THR A 212 -8.32 1.85 12.27
C THR A 212 -8.11 1.39 10.83
N ALA A 213 -8.71 0.27 10.41
CA ALA A 213 -8.67 -0.20 9.03
C ALA A 213 -9.34 0.80 8.06
N ILE A 214 -10.51 1.36 8.45
CA ILE A 214 -11.19 2.41 7.69
C ILE A 214 -10.34 3.69 7.62
N ALA A 215 -9.64 4.05 8.69
CA ALA A 215 -8.74 5.22 8.70
C ALA A 215 -7.58 5.04 7.71
N MET A 216 -6.98 3.86 7.67
CA MET A 216 -5.94 3.50 6.69
C MET A 216 -6.47 3.57 5.26
N GLU A 217 -7.65 2.99 5.01
CA GLU A 217 -8.32 3.04 3.71
C GLU A 217 -8.60 4.47 3.27
N ARG A 218 -9.24 5.28 4.12
CA ARG A 218 -9.57 6.68 3.82
C ARG A 218 -8.33 7.53 3.59
N SER A 219 -7.26 7.31 4.35
CA SER A 219 -6.00 8.02 4.14
C SER A 219 -5.42 7.75 2.75
N TYR A 220 -5.51 6.50 2.30
CA TYR A 220 -5.07 6.11 0.96
C TYR A 220 -5.97 6.69 -0.14
N VAL A 221 -7.28 6.49 -0.03
CA VAL A 221 -8.25 6.91 -1.05
C VAL A 221 -8.33 8.42 -1.20
N PHE A 222 -8.25 9.16 -0.10
CA PHE A 222 -8.36 10.62 -0.13
C PHE A 222 -7.02 11.35 -0.37
N GLY A 223 -5.89 10.62 -0.30
CA GLY A 223 -4.57 11.20 -0.50
C GLY A 223 -4.07 12.12 0.63
N TYR A 224 -4.77 12.16 1.78
CA TYR A 224 -4.36 12.89 2.99
C TYR A 224 -4.58 12.06 4.25
N THR A 225 -3.93 12.43 5.34
CA THR A 225 -3.99 11.69 6.61
C THR A 225 -5.38 11.77 7.25
N VAL A 226 -6.06 10.64 7.36
CA VAL A 226 -7.29 10.44 8.14
C VAL A 226 -6.94 9.52 9.30
N THR A 227 -6.84 10.06 10.52
CA THR A 227 -6.45 9.26 11.69
C THR A 227 -7.61 8.40 12.22
N PRO A 228 -7.34 7.31 12.94
CA PRO A 228 -8.37 6.53 13.64
C PRO A 228 -9.24 7.38 14.57
N ALA A 229 -8.67 8.41 15.21
CA ALA A 229 -9.42 9.36 16.03
C ALA A 229 -10.43 10.20 15.22
N VAL A 230 -10.10 10.57 13.98
CA VAL A 230 -11.02 11.28 13.08
C VAL A 230 -12.17 10.37 12.68
N VAL A 231 -11.88 9.12 12.30
CA VAL A 231 -12.93 8.14 11.98
C VAL A 231 -13.83 7.88 13.19
N ALA A 232 -13.25 7.70 14.38
CA ALA A 232 -14.02 7.47 15.61
C ALA A 232 -15.01 8.60 15.93
N ARG A 233 -14.61 9.85 15.73
CA ARG A 233 -15.47 11.02 15.97
C ARG A 233 -16.58 11.20 14.93
N ASN A 234 -16.35 10.75 13.68
CA ASN A 234 -17.25 10.95 12.55
C ASN A 234 -18.07 9.71 12.17
N SER A 235 -18.13 8.72 13.03
CA SER A 235 -18.86 7.46 12.79
C SER A 235 -19.78 7.13 13.94
N SER A 236 -20.84 6.38 13.66
CA SER A 236 -21.78 5.86 14.65
C SER A 236 -21.37 4.47 15.12
N TYR A 237 -21.60 4.19 16.42
CA TYR A 237 -21.20 2.94 17.06
C TYR A 237 -22.36 2.32 17.84
N THR A 238 -22.37 0.99 17.95
CA THR A 238 -23.24 0.28 18.88
C THR A 238 -22.79 0.52 20.33
N SER A 239 -23.63 0.18 21.30
CA SER A 239 -23.28 0.22 22.73
C SER A 239 -22.04 -0.64 23.07
N GLY A 240 -21.76 -1.68 22.29
CA GLY A 240 -20.57 -2.52 22.40
C GLY A 240 -19.31 -1.99 21.70
N GLY A 241 -19.38 -0.82 21.05
CA GLY A 241 -18.25 -0.21 20.36
C GLY A 241 -18.01 -0.70 18.92
N ALA A 242 -18.93 -1.50 18.36
CA ALA A 242 -18.85 -1.87 16.94
C ALA A 242 -19.30 -0.69 16.07
N ILE A 243 -18.52 -0.36 15.04
CA ILE A 243 -18.87 0.69 14.08
C ILE A 243 -20.03 0.24 13.17
N TYR A 244 -20.99 1.11 12.95
CA TYR A 244 -21.95 0.93 11.87
C TYR A 244 -21.26 1.20 10.53
N TRP A 245 -21.36 0.24 9.62
CA TRP A 245 -20.72 0.37 8.32
C TRP A 245 -21.24 1.58 7.56
N PRO A 246 -20.34 2.45 7.06
CA PRO A 246 -20.72 3.53 6.17
C PRO A 246 -21.33 2.99 4.88
N THR A 247 -22.28 3.73 4.29
CA THR A 247 -23.09 3.27 3.15
C THR A 247 -22.30 3.07 1.87
N GLU A 248 -21.10 3.64 1.78
CA GLU A 248 -20.21 3.48 0.65
C GLU A 248 -19.52 2.10 0.55
N TYR A 249 -19.70 1.22 1.55
CA TYR A 249 -19.13 -0.13 1.50
C TYR A 249 -20.12 -1.16 0.97
N ALA A 250 -19.58 -2.12 0.20
CA ALA A 250 -20.26 -3.35 -0.19
C ALA A 250 -19.52 -4.56 0.40
N PHE A 251 -20.16 -5.75 0.39
CA PHE A 251 -19.66 -6.90 1.11
C PHE A 251 -19.62 -8.17 0.25
N ILE A 252 -18.67 -9.05 0.55
CA ILE A 252 -18.54 -10.39 0.00
C ILE A 252 -18.46 -11.37 1.17
N THR A 253 -19.25 -12.45 1.12
CA THR A 253 -19.30 -13.49 2.16
C THR A 253 -19.10 -14.90 1.59
N GLY A 254 -18.99 -15.05 0.27
CA GLY A 254 -18.81 -16.36 -0.40
C GLY A 254 -17.43 -16.98 -0.16
N SER A 255 -17.33 -18.28 -0.38
CA SER A 255 -16.07 -19.05 -0.26
C SER A 255 -15.03 -18.70 -1.32
N ASP A 256 -15.43 -18.04 -2.41
CA ASP A 256 -14.59 -17.55 -3.51
C ASP A 256 -13.90 -16.20 -3.19
N TYR A 257 -13.87 -15.81 -1.93
CA TYR A 257 -13.43 -14.47 -1.51
C TYR A 257 -12.00 -14.10 -1.97
N LEU A 258 -11.06 -15.05 -2.05
CA LEU A 258 -9.68 -14.76 -2.48
C LEU A 258 -9.63 -14.26 -3.94
N SER A 259 -10.33 -14.94 -4.84
CA SER A 259 -10.40 -14.55 -6.25
C SER A 259 -11.10 -13.19 -6.41
N ARG A 260 -12.12 -12.93 -5.59
CA ARG A 260 -12.84 -11.65 -5.58
C ARG A 260 -12.00 -10.52 -4.98
N ILE A 261 -11.23 -10.78 -3.91
CA ILE A 261 -10.24 -9.82 -3.39
C ILE A 261 -9.26 -9.45 -4.50
N TYR A 262 -8.64 -10.45 -5.15
CA TYR A 262 -7.71 -10.21 -6.26
C TYR A 262 -8.34 -9.35 -7.37
N SER A 263 -9.57 -9.69 -7.80
CA SER A 263 -10.29 -8.94 -8.81
C SER A 263 -10.54 -7.47 -8.41
N LEU A 264 -10.88 -7.22 -7.15
CA LEU A 264 -11.04 -5.86 -6.61
C LEU A 264 -9.73 -5.08 -6.58
N LEU A 265 -8.64 -5.72 -6.13
CA LEU A 265 -7.31 -5.09 -6.15
C LEU A 265 -6.88 -4.72 -7.57
N LYS A 266 -7.14 -5.56 -8.56
CA LYS A 266 -6.88 -5.27 -9.99
C LYS A 266 -7.68 -4.08 -10.51
N GLN A 267 -8.85 -3.81 -9.93
CA GLN A 267 -9.67 -2.63 -10.23
C GLN A 267 -9.23 -1.38 -9.45
N GLY A 268 -8.14 -1.44 -8.68
CA GLY A 268 -7.68 -0.34 -7.84
C GLY A 268 -8.49 -0.14 -6.55
N LYS A 269 -9.40 -1.06 -6.20
CA LYS A 269 -10.24 -0.95 -5.01
C LYS A 269 -9.54 -1.44 -3.77
N THR A 270 -9.66 -0.68 -2.69
CA THR A 270 -9.21 -1.08 -1.35
C THR A 270 -10.13 -2.14 -0.75
N VAL A 271 -9.55 -3.06 0.02
CA VAL A 271 -10.26 -4.22 0.57
C VAL A 271 -9.93 -4.39 2.05
N ILE A 272 -10.96 -4.46 2.88
CA ILE A 272 -10.87 -4.75 4.31
C ILE A 272 -11.43 -6.16 4.55
N VAL A 273 -10.66 -7.01 5.21
CA VAL A 273 -11.03 -8.41 5.49
C VAL A 273 -11.30 -8.59 6.97
N GLY A 274 -12.45 -9.14 7.30
CA GLY A 274 -12.86 -9.50 8.65
C GLY A 274 -12.89 -11.00 8.86
N SER A 275 -12.37 -11.44 9.99
CA SER A 275 -12.41 -12.83 10.44
C SER A 275 -12.63 -12.93 11.95
N LYS A 276 -12.98 -14.11 12.44
CA LYS A 276 -13.24 -14.38 13.86
C LYS A 276 -12.26 -15.40 14.40
N ASN A 277 -11.82 -15.19 15.64
CA ASN A 277 -11.08 -16.21 16.36
C ASN A 277 -11.99 -17.36 16.82
N SER A 278 -11.43 -18.38 17.43
CA SER A 278 -12.17 -19.56 17.92
C SER A 278 -13.23 -19.24 18.99
N TYR A 279 -13.13 -18.08 19.63
CA TYR A 279 -14.07 -17.61 20.65
C TYR A 279 -15.12 -16.63 20.09
N GLY A 280 -15.18 -16.44 18.75
CA GLY A 280 -16.11 -15.55 18.09
C GLY A 280 -15.70 -14.07 18.05
N GLY A 281 -14.58 -13.69 18.64
CA GLY A 281 -14.03 -12.32 18.61
C GLY A 281 -13.62 -11.94 17.19
N GLN A 282 -14.15 -10.81 16.69
CA GLN A 282 -13.87 -10.32 15.35
C GLN A 282 -12.58 -9.49 15.31
N HIS A 283 -11.84 -9.61 14.22
CA HIS A 283 -10.75 -8.71 13.89
C HIS A 283 -10.77 -8.36 12.40
N TRP A 284 -10.18 -7.20 12.06
CA TRP A 284 -10.23 -6.63 10.73
C TRP A 284 -8.86 -6.14 10.30
N VAL A 285 -8.47 -6.47 9.08
CA VAL A 285 -7.22 -6.04 8.45
C VAL A 285 -7.50 -5.41 7.09
N ILE A 286 -6.62 -4.53 6.61
CA ILE A 286 -6.72 -4.01 5.25
C ILE A 286 -5.67 -4.67 4.36
N VAL A 287 -6.09 -5.12 3.17
CA VAL A 287 -5.19 -5.70 2.17
C VAL A 287 -4.42 -4.58 1.49
N THR A 288 -3.09 -4.71 1.45
CA THR A 288 -2.19 -3.70 0.88
C THR A 288 -1.55 -4.13 -0.42
N GLY A 289 -1.72 -5.39 -0.80
CA GLY A 289 -1.18 -5.88 -2.07
C GLY A 289 -1.39 -7.37 -2.28
N PHE A 290 -0.98 -7.79 -3.45
CA PHE A 290 -0.98 -9.17 -3.89
C PHE A 290 0.33 -9.47 -4.63
N THR A 291 0.99 -10.56 -4.28
CA THR A 291 2.20 -11.05 -4.96
C THR A 291 1.99 -12.51 -5.34
N PRO A 292 1.84 -12.83 -6.61
CA PRO A 292 1.53 -14.19 -7.03
C PRO A 292 2.68 -15.17 -6.74
N ASN A 293 2.36 -16.30 -6.10
CA ASN A 293 3.31 -17.36 -5.78
C ASN A 293 2.72 -18.75 -6.08
N GLY A 294 2.37 -19.00 -7.33
CA GLY A 294 1.72 -20.24 -7.76
C GLY A 294 0.19 -20.15 -7.79
N ASN A 295 -0.51 -21.07 -7.16
CA ASN A 295 -1.97 -21.03 -7.02
C ASN A 295 -2.39 -19.95 -6.05
N LEU A 296 -3.56 -19.37 -6.27
CA LEU A 296 -4.11 -18.31 -5.41
C LEU A 296 -4.26 -18.78 -3.96
N SER A 297 -3.58 -18.12 -3.04
CA SER A 297 -3.55 -18.48 -1.62
C SER A 297 -3.59 -17.26 -0.72
N PRO A 298 -3.96 -17.39 0.58
CA PRO A 298 -3.90 -16.27 1.52
C PRO A 298 -2.48 -15.70 1.72
N ASP A 299 -1.42 -16.46 1.48
CA ASP A 299 -0.03 -16.00 1.59
C ASP A 299 0.32 -14.94 0.54
N ASP A 300 -0.40 -14.93 -0.59
CA ASP A 300 -0.15 -14.00 -1.68
C ASP A 300 -0.62 -12.57 -1.35
N PHE A 301 -1.46 -12.40 -0.32
CA PHE A 301 -2.05 -11.11 0.04
C PHE A 301 -1.34 -10.48 1.23
N ALA A 302 -0.67 -9.36 0.99
CA ALA A 302 -0.10 -8.52 2.04
C ALA A 302 -1.19 -7.73 2.78
N VAL A 303 -1.03 -7.54 4.10
CA VAL A 303 -1.98 -6.78 4.92
C VAL A 303 -1.30 -5.81 5.88
N ASN A 304 -2.01 -4.73 6.22
CA ASN A 304 -1.78 -3.94 7.42
C ASN A 304 -2.80 -4.36 8.48
N ASP A 305 -2.29 -4.83 9.63
CA ASP A 305 -3.10 -5.29 10.75
C ASP A 305 -3.10 -4.25 11.87
N PRO A 306 -4.24 -3.65 12.22
CA PRO A 306 -4.35 -2.68 13.32
C PRO A 306 -3.90 -3.19 14.68
N GLY A 307 -4.05 -4.49 14.93
CA GLY A 307 -3.75 -5.14 16.21
C GLY A 307 -2.38 -5.82 16.28
N SER A 308 -1.59 -5.81 15.15
CA SER A 308 -0.30 -6.51 15.12
C SER A 308 0.68 -5.84 14.17
N SER A 309 1.93 -5.75 14.59
CA SER A 309 3.05 -5.33 13.72
C SER A 309 3.69 -6.51 12.97
N SER A 310 3.44 -7.75 13.39
CA SER A 310 4.05 -8.97 12.84
C SER A 310 3.17 -9.71 11.82
N ARG A 311 1.84 -9.62 11.91
CA ARG A 311 0.95 -10.24 10.93
C ARG A 311 0.93 -9.40 9.64
N LYS A 312 1.60 -9.89 8.60
CA LYS A 312 1.81 -9.16 7.33
C LYS A 312 1.14 -9.80 6.12
N THR A 313 0.53 -10.99 6.27
CA THR A 313 -0.22 -11.68 5.21
C THR A 313 -1.60 -12.10 5.69
N LEU A 314 -2.54 -12.35 4.76
CA LEU A 314 -3.83 -12.95 5.10
C LEU A 314 -3.67 -14.33 5.72
N SER A 315 -2.67 -15.12 5.32
CA SER A 315 -2.38 -16.41 5.94
C SER A 315 -2.06 -16.26 7.42
N ALA A 316 -1.12 -15.37 7.78
CA ALA A 316 -0.77 -15.08 9.17
C ALA A 316 -1.97 -14.53 9.96
N PHE A 317 -2.85 -13.77 9.31
CA PHE A 317 -4.10 -13.29 9.90
C PHE A 317 -5.06 -14.44 10.19
N PHE A 318 -5.27 -15.37 9.25
CA PHE A 318 -6.18 -16.50 9.42
C PHE A 318 -5.66 -17.57 10.40
N VAL A 319 -4.35 -17.64 10.65
CA VAL A 319 -3.83 -18.45 11.78
C VAL A 319 -4.39 -17.96 13.12
N ALA A 320 -4.48 -16.65 13.32
CA ALA A 320 -4.99 -16.06 14.56
C ALA A 320 -6.54 -15.96 14.60
N TYR A 321 -7.18 -15.83 13.42
CA TYR A 321 -8.62 -15.65 13.24
C TYR A 321 -9.12 -16.59 12.13
N PRO A 322 -9.27 -17.90 12.41
CA PRO A 322 -9.49 -18.92 11.38
C PRO A 322 -10.88 -18.89 10.72
N ASN A 323 -11.86 -18.22 11.33
CA ASN A 323 -13.23 -18.26 10.84
C ASN A 323 -13.51 -17.01 9.98
N PHE A 324 -13.29 -17.13 8.67
CA PHE A 324 -13.61 -16.07 7.71
C PHE A 324 -15.02 -15.54 7.93
N TYR A 325 -15.19 -14.22 7.93
CA TYR A 325 -16.46 -13.57 8.17
C TYR A 325 -16.98 -12.84 6.95
N LYS A 326 -16.25 -11.85 6.45
CA LYS A 326 -16.60 -11.13 5.22
C LYS A 326 -15.44 -10.25 4.71
N VAL A 327 -15.57 -9.89 3.46
CA VAL A 327 -14.76 -8.82 2.83
C VAL A 327 -15.64 -7.58 2.71
N ALA A 328 -15.09 -6.41 3.03
CA ALA A 328 -15.70 -5.12 2.75
C ALA A 328 -14.82 -4.35 1.73
N TYR A 329 -15.45 -3.69 0.78
CA TYR A 329 -14.77 -2.86 -0.21
C TYR A 329 -15.61 -1.62 -0.53
N ARG A 330 -14.93 -0.55 -0.93
CA ARG A 330 -15.60 0.69 -1.35
C ARG A 330 -16.25 0.49 -2.72
N LYS A 331 -17.53 0.92 -2.84
CA LYS A 331 -18.34 0.83 -4.08
C LYS A 331 -17.76 1.64 -5.22
#